data_c19017c48cded31add0ff35d5e581d5e
#
_entry.id   c19017c48cded31add0ff35d5e581d5e
#
_cell.length_a   1.000
_cell.length_b   1.000
_cell.length_c   1.000
_cell.angle_alpha   90.00
_cell.angle_beta   90.00
_cell.angle_gamma   90.00
#
_symmetry.space_group_name_H-M   'P 1'
#
loop_
_entity.id
_entity.type
_entity.pdbx_description
1 polymer ?
#
loop_
_entity_poly.entity_id
_entity_poly.type
_entity_poly.pdbx_seq_one_letter_code
_entity_poly.pdbx_strand_id
1 'polypeptide(L)'
;MATEKELRTVIGRILKDIRVGISDEFDQNFERQAFFTKAWARRRSPLRPGGHILVDTGALRKSISSRSDESSITFYSDLPYAAIHNEGGEIKVTARMKRYFWAKYNEAQGGFGRKENGELRNNKKNRQLGTEAEFWKAMALMKEGKVIKIPKRQFLGMSPEVEEDVRRIIEDNLTSYFENDFKFK
;
A
#
# COMPACT_ATOMS: atom_id res chain seq x y z
N MET A 1 8.43 -43.90 -11.30
CA MET A 1 8.36 -42.98 -10.13
C MET A 1 9.15 -41.73 -10.48
N ALA A 2 8.64 -40.57 -10.18
CA ALA A 2 9.38 -39.30 -10.34
C ALA A 2 10.65 -39.35 -9.50
N THR A 3 11.76 -38.86 -10.06
CA THR A 3 13.01 -38.73 -9.30
C THR A 3 12.95 -37.56 -8.33
N GLU A 4 13.74 -37.60 -7.27
CA GLU A 4 13.85 -36.47 -6.32
C GLU A 4 14.20 -35.15 -7.04
N LYS A 5 15.04 -35.22 -8.05
CA LYS A 5 15.42 -34.05 -8.88
C LYS A 5 14.22 -33.46 -9.65
N GLU A 6 13.37 -34.32 -10.22
CA GLU A 6 12.16 -33.89 -10.93
C GLU A 6 11.17 -33.21 -9.98
N LEU A 7 10.96 -33.78 -8.79
CA LEU A 7 10.10 -33.19 -7.76
C LEU A 7 10.60 -31.82 -7.32
N ARG A 8 11.89 -31.67 -7.04
CA ARG A 8 12.48 -30.36 -6.70
C ARG A 8 12.30 -29.33 -7.81
N THR A 9 12.40 -29.74 -9.08
CA THR A 9 12.18 -28.86 -10.22
C THR A 9 10.73 -28.37 -10.28
N VAL A 10 9.76 -29.27 -10.07
CA VAL A 10 8.33 -28.93 -10.04
C VAL A 10 8.02 -27.98 -8.88
N ILE A 11 8.50 -28.26 -7.68
CA ILE A 11 8.34 -27.39 -6.51
C ILE A 11 8.92 -26.00 -6.79
N GLY A 12 10.13 -25.91 -7.36
CA GLY A 12 10.74 -24.63 -7.72
C GLY A 12 9.93 -23.84 -8.73
N ARG A 13 9.28 -24.50 -9.71
CA ARG A 13 8.35 -23.87 -10.66
C ARG A 13 7.12 -23.32 -9.93
N ILE A 14 6.48 -24.14 -9.11
CA ILE A 14 5.30 -23.76 -8.32
C ILE A 14 5.61 -22.53 -7.45
N LEU A 15 6.70 -22.55 -6.69
CA LEU A 15 7.10 -21.42 -5.85
C LEU A 15 7.34 -20.14 -6.66
N LYS A 16 7.95 -20.27 -7.84
CA LYS A 16 8.16 -19.13 -8.74
C LYS A 16 6.83 -18.55 -9.23
N ASP A 17 5.90 -19.39 -9.64
CA ASP A 17 4.61 -18.96 -10.17
C ASP A 17 3.72 -18.36 -9.08
N ILE A 18 3.72 -18.93 -7.87
CA ILE A 18 3.07 -18.32 -6.69
C ILE A 18 3.68 -16.94 -6.42
N ARG A 19 5.01 -16.82 -6.41
CA ARG A 19 5.66 -15.54 -6.16
C ARG A 19 5.25 -14.48 -7.17
N VAL A 20 5.20 -14.82 -8.44
CA VAL A 20 4.80 -13.90 -9.51
C VAL A 20 3.32 -13.54 -9.38
N GLY A 21 2.43 -14.54 -9.31
CA GLY A 21 0.98 -14.33 -9.26
C GLY A 21 0.54 -13.53 -8.03
N ILE A 22 1.04 -13.88 -6.85
CA ILE A 22 0.68 -13.16 -5.62
C ILE A 22 1.31 -11.76 -5.56
N SER A 23 2.53 -11.55 -6.12
CA SER A 23 3.08 -10.20 -6.26
C SER A 23 2.19 -9.30 -7.12
N ASP A 24 1.67 -9.82 -8.22
CA ASP A 24 0.78 -9.10 -9.13
C ASP A 24 -0.54 -8.76 -8.42
N GLU A 25 -1.15 -9.71 -7.70
CA GLU A 25 -2.36 -9.47 -6.92
C GLU A 25 -2.16 -8.38 -5.85
N PHE A 26 -1.03 -8.37 -5.15
CA PHE A 26 -0.73 -7.31 -4.17
C PHE A 26 -0.50 -5.95 -4.84
N ASP A 27 0.09 -5.90 -6.03
CA ASP A 27 0.20 -4.68 -6.81
C ASP A 27 -1.18 -4.17 -7.26
N GLN A 28 -2.05 -5.05 -7.73
CA GLN A 28 -3.40 -4.73 -8.16
C GLN A 28 -4.30 -4.22 -7.01
N ASN A 29 -4.04 -4.56 -5.76
CA ASN A 29 -4.76 -4.02 -4.61
C ASN A 29 -4.71 -2.47 -4.57
N PHE A 30 -3.61 -1.87 -5.03
CA PHE A 30 -3.48 -0.41 -5.12
C PHE A 30 -4.33 0.19 -6.24
N GLU A 31 -4.52 -0.51 -7.35
CA GLU A 31 -5.43 -0.07 -8.42
C GLU A 31 -6.90 -0.21 -7.99
N ARG A 32 -7.26 -1.35 -7.40
CA ARG A 32 -8.62 -1.62 -6.90
C ARG A 32 -8.99 -0.74 -5.72
N GLN A 33 -8.02 -0.13 -5.01
CA GLN A 33 -8.20 0.57 -3.73
C GLN A 33 -8.84 -0.33 -2.66
N ALA A 34 -8.44 -1.59 -2.66
CA ALA A 34 -9.00 -2.67 -1.88
C ALA A 34 -7.92 -3.72 -1.58
N PHE A 35 -8.15 -4.55 -0.58
CA PHE A 35 -7.44 -5.81 -0.44
C PHE A 35 -8.36 -6.90 -0.98
N PHE A 36 -8.08 -7.37 -2.18
CA PHE A 36 -8.98 -8.19 -2.98
C PHE A 36 -10.39 -7.55 -3.09
N THR A 37 -11.38 -8.13 -2.44
CA THR A 37 -12.77 -7.66 -2.44
C THR A 37 -13.07 -6.60 -1.38
N LYS A 38 -12.20 -6.46 -0.35
CA LYS A 38 -12.41 -5.59 0.79
C LYS A 38 -11.89 -4.18 0.53
N ALA A 39 -12.79 -3.26 0.19
CA ALA A 39 -12.44 -1.87 -0.08
C ALA A 39 -11.75 -1.18 1.11
N TRP A 40 -10.74 -0.38 0.82
CA TRP A 40 -10.04 0.41 1.84
C TRP A 40 -10.89 1.56 2.37
N ALA A 41 -10.75 1.81 3.68
CA ALA A 41 -11.40 2.96 4.31
C ALA A 41 -10.98 4.27 3.61
N ARG A 42 -11.96 5.10 3.26
CA ARG A 42 -11.73 6.38 2.57
C ARG A 42 -10.80 7.29 3.37
N ARG A 43 -10.07 8.12 2.65
CA ARG A 43 -9.23 9.16 3.25
C ARG A 43 -10.10 10.21 3.92
N ARG A 44 -9.76 10.57 5.16
CA ARG A 44 -10.41 11.69 5.88
C ARG A 44 -9.70 13.03 5.64
N SER A 45 -8.43 13.00 5.26
CA SER A 45 -7.65 14.20 4.96
C SER A 45 -8.12 14.83 3.65
N PRO A 46 -8.29 16.17 3.59
CA PRO A 46 -8.63 16.89 2.37
C PRO A 46 -7.42 17.06 1.43
N LEU A 47 -6.25 16.60 1.85
CA LEU A 47 -5.05 16.66 1.04
C LEU A 47 -5.21 15.73 -0.18
N ARG A 48 -4.90 16.24 -1.37
CA ARG A 48 -5.00 15.52 -2.64
C ARG A 48 -6.40 14.93 -2.90
N PRO A 49 -7.43 15.77 -3.02
CA PRO A 49 -8.78 15.31 -3.34
C PRO A 49 -8.76 14.54 -4.68
N GLY A 50 -9.40 13.36 -4.71
CA GLY A 50 -9.43 12.47 -5.89
C GLY A 50 -8.18 11.62 -6.10
N GLY A 51 -7.14 11.75 -5.26
CA GLY A 51 -5.96 10.88 -5.32
C GLY A 51 -6.23 9.48 -4.77
N HIS A 52 -5.59 8.47 -5.37
CA HIS A 52 -5.66 7.09 -4.89
C HIS A 52 -5.13 6.98 -3.45
N ILE A 53 -5.78 6.13 -2.66
CA ILE A 53 -5.37 5.83 -1.28
C ILE A 53 -4.06 5.03 -1.35
N LEU A 54 -3.12 5.33 -0.43
CA LEU A 54 -1.79 4.71 -0.35
C LEU A 54 -0.89 4.90 -1.60
N VAL A 55 -1.38 5.63 -2.62
CA VAL A 55 -0.59 5.96 -3.82
C VAL A 55 -0.34 7.46 -3.85
N ASP A 56 0.82 7.91 -3.39
CA ASP A 56 1.29 9.30 -3.53
C ASP A 56 2.34 9.39 -4.62
N THR A 57 3.56 9.03 -4.30
CA THR A 57 4.67 8.89 -5.25
C THR A 57 4.77 7.48 -5.83
N GLY A 58 3.95 6.57 -5.35
CA GLY A 58 4.03 5.14 -5.64
C GLY A 58 5.10 4.40 -4.81
N ALA A 59 5.78 5.08 -3.90
CA ALA A 59 6.87 4.48 -3.12
C ALA A 59 6.42 3.24 -2.33
N LEU A 60 5.25 3.28 -1.67
CA LEU A 60 4.73 2.13 -0.92
C LEU A 60 4.42 0.95 -1.84
N ARG A 61 3.72 1.18 -2.96
CA ARG A 61 3.42 0.16 -3.96
C ARG A 61 4.70 -0.50 -4.48
N LYS A 62 5.69 0.29 -4.86
CA LYS A 62 6.97 -0.17 -5.40
C LYS A 62 7.89 -0.82 -4.36
N SER A 63 7.62 -0.64 -3.08
CA SER A 63 8.43 -1.20 -2.00
C SER A 63 8.09 -2.64 -1.65
N ILE A 64 6.99 -3.18 -2.20
CA ILE A 64 6.62 -4.57 -1.97
C ILE A 64 7.66 -5.45 -2.65
N SER A 65 8.27 -6.29 -1.86
CA SER A 65 9.32 -7.21 -2.26
C SER A 65 8.99 -8.62 -1.77
N SER A 66 9.64 -9.60 -2.35
CA SER A 66 9.49 -10.99 -1.94
C SER A 66 10.83 -11.70 -1.88
N ARG A 67 10.96 -12.62 -0.96
CA ARG A 67 12.06 -13.59 -0.89
C ARG A 67 11.47 -14.99 -0.81
N SER A 68 12.14 -15.96 -1.41
CA SER A 68 11.75 -17.37 -1.34
C SER A 68 12.91 -18.22 -0.89
N ASP A 69 12.61 -19.28 -0.17
CA ASP A 69 13.49 -20.41 0.10
C ASP A 69 12.96 -21.68 -0.60
N GLU A 70 13.40 -22.87 -0.16
CA GLU A 70 13.00 -24.14 -0.78
C GLU A 70 11.52 -24.51 -0.55
N SER A 71 10.83 -23.90 0.41
CA SER A 71 9.48 -24.27 0.84
C SER A 71 8.55 -23.10 1.14
N SER A 72 9.06 -21.87 1.17
CA SER A 72 8.26 -20.71 1.55
C SER A 72 8.54 -19.46 0.72
N ILE A 73 7.56 -18.57 0.72
CA ILE A 73 7.68 -17.24 0.11
C ILE A 73 7.23 -16.22 1.16
N THR A 74 8.09 -15.23 1.41
CA THR A 74 7.78 -14.11 2.30
C THR A 74 7.65 -12.83 1.51
N PHE A 75 6.51 -12.16 1.61
CA PHE A 75 6.30 -10.81 1.05
C PHE A 75 6.47 -9.77 2.14
N TYR A 76 7.12 -8.67 1.84
CA TYR A 76 7.44 -7.62 2.81
C TYR A 76 7.62 -6.25 2.16
N SER A 77 7.67 -5.23 2.99
CA SER A 77 8.09 -3.88 2.61
C SER A 77 9.02 -3.33 3.70
N ASP A 78 10.14 -2.76 3.29
CA ASP A 78 11.13 -2.16 4.20
C ASP A 78 10.77 -0.72 4.61
N LEU A 79 9.67 -0.17 4.11
CA LEU A 79 9.27 1.18 4.46
C LEU A 79 8.72 1.23 5.90
N PRO A 80 9.24 2.14 6.75
CA PRO A 80 8.90 2.18 8.17
C PRO A 80 7.41 2.47 8.45
N TYR A 81 6.68 3.01 7.48
CA TYR A 81 5.25 3.28 7.58
C TYR A 81 4.37 2.19 6.95
N ALA A 82 4.94 1.17 6.33
CA ALA A 82 4.19 0.11 5.66
C ALA A 82 3.29 -0.65 6.64
N ALA A 83 3.83 -1.08 7.77
CA ALA A 83 3.11 -1.87 8.77
C ALA A 83 1.89 -1.12 9.32
N ILE A 84 2.02 0.17 9.67
CA ILE A 84 0.88 0.92 10.21
C ILE A 84 -0.25 1.14 9.19
N HIS A 85 0.08 1.18 7.90
CA HIS A 85 -0.95 1.22 6.86
C HIS A 85 -1.57 -0.14 6.63
N ASN A 86 -0.76 -1.20 6.60
CA ASN A 86 -1.22 -2.57 6.38
C ASN A 86 -2.16 -3.06 7.50
N GLU A 87 -1.79 -2.80 8.74
CA GLU A 87 -2.45 -3.35 9.92
C GLU A 87 -3.37 -2.34 10.61
N GLY A 88 -3.21 -1.07 10.31
CA GLY A 88 -3.79 0.00 11.08
C GLY A 88 -3.02 0.26 12.37
N GLY A 89 -3.45 1.24 13.14
CA GLY A 89 -2.80 1.52 14.42
C GLY A 89 -3.06 2.92 14.92
N GLU A 90 -2.24 3.33 15.86
CA GLU A 90 -2.35 4.61 16.54
C GLU A 90 -1.01 5.34 16.55
N ILE A 91 -1.06 6.64 16.27
CA ILE A 91 0.11 7.52 16.31
C ILE A 91 -0.14 8.59 17.37
N LYS A 92 0.74 8.71 18.36
CA LYS A 92 0.70 9.80 19.33
C LYS A 92 1.33 11.06 18.75
N VAL A 93 0.62 12.17 18.81
CA VAL A 93 1.12 13.48 18.36
C VAL A 93 2.32 13.88 19.21
N THR A 94 3.43 14.18 18.56
CA THR A 94 4.68 14.62 19.19
C THR A 94 4.95 16.09 18.88
N ALA A 95 5.82 16.72 19.68
CA ALA A 95 6.30 18.07 19.42
C ALA A 95 6.96 18.20 18.02
N ARG A 96 7.69 17.16 17.57
CA ARG A 96 8.29 17.12 16.22
C ARG A 96 7.21 17.15 15.13
N MET A 97 6.14 16.37 15.29
CA MET A 97 5.01 16.36 14.35
C MET A 97 4.34 17.73 14.29
N LYS A 98 4.11 18.37 15.44
CA LYS A 98 3.51 19.71 15.49
C LYS A 98 4.37 20.74 14.75
N ARG A 99 5.71 20.71 14.91
CA ARG A 99 6.61 21.59 14.12
C ARG A 99 6.49 21.36 12.62
N TYR A 100 6.42 20.10 12.20
CA TYR A 100 6.19 19.74 10.81
C TYR A 100 4.83 20.26 10.29
N PHE A 101 3.75 20.13 11.07
CA PHE A 101 2.43 20.61 10.69
C PHE A 101 2.41 22.14 10.56
N TRP A 102 3.08 22.87 11.44
CA TRP A 102 3.25 24.31 11.33
C TRP A 102 4.06 24.70 10.08
N ALA A 103 5.12 23.98 9.76
CA ALA A 103 5.89 24.23 8.53
C ALA A 103 5.00 24.04 7.29
N LYS A 104 4.19 22.98 7.24
CA LYS A 104 3.24 22.75 6.15
C LYS A 104 2.11 23.79 6.07
N TYR A 105 1.63 24.26 7.19
CA TYR A 105 0.70 25.39 7.23
C TYR A 105 1.32 26.64 6.60
N ASN A 106 2.54 27.01 6.98
CA ASN A 106 3.23 28.18 6.44
C ASN A 106 3.52 28.03 4.94
N GLU A 107 3.91 26.84 4.50
CA GLU A 107 4.10 26.51 3.08
C GLU A 107 2.80 26.74 2.28
N ALA A 108 1.67 26.25 2.76
CA ALA A 108 0.37 26.47 2.13
C ALA A 108 0.00 27.97 2.11
N GLN A 109 0.23 28.68 3.20
CA GLN A 109 -0.01 30.13 3.28
C GLN A 109 0.87 30.92 2.28
N GLY A 110 2.13 30.55 2.12
CA GLY A 110 3.05 31.17 1.16
C GLY A 110 2.70 30.89 -0.30
N GLY A 111 1.92 29.85 -0.57
CA GLY A 111 1.51 29.45 -1.92
C GLY A 111 0.32 30.21 -2.50
N PHE A 112 -0.36 31.06 -1.73
CA PHE A 112 -1.51 31.83 -2.21
C PHE A 112 -1.15 32.81 -3.31
N GLY A 113 -1.86 32.71 -4.44
CA GLY A 113 -1.79 33.71 -5.51
C GLY A 113 -2.53 34.99 -5.11
N ARG A 114 -1.88 36.15 -5.32
CA ARG A 114 -2.44 37.47 -5.03
C ARG A 114 -2.66 38.26 -6.33
N LYS A 115 -3.63 39.18 -6.29
CA LYS A 115 -3.82 40.23 -7.32
C LYS A 115 -2.80 41.33 -7.12
N GLU A 116 -2.71 42.25 -8.09
CA GLU A 116 -1.82 43.42 -8.00
C GLU A 116 -2.12 44.33 -6.79
N ASN A 117 -3.38 44.40 -6.38
CA ASN A 117 -3.83 45.12 -5.18
C ASN A 117 -3.56 44.39 -3.86
N GLY A 118 -2.87 43.20 -3.88
CA GLY A 118 -2.53 42.42 -2.70
C GLY A 118 -3.63 41.45 -2.21
N GLU A 119 -4.85 41.55 -2.75
CA GLU A 119 -5.94 40.63 -2.39
C GLU A 119 -5.69 39.21 -2.89
N LEU A 120 -6.21 38.22 -2.18
CA LEU A 120 -6.15 36.82 -2.63
C LEU A 120 -6.99 36.62 -3.91
N ARG A 121 -6.41 35.94 -4.89
CA ARG A 121 -7.17 35.53 -6.08
C ARG A 121 -8.21 34.47 -5.72
N ASN A 122 -9.45 34.68 -6.14
CA ASN A 122 -10.51 33.69 -5.97
C ASN A 122 -10.43 32.65 -7.11
N ASN A 123 -9.57 31.66 -6.98
CA ASN A 123 -9.40 30.58 -7.95
C ASN A 123 -9.33 29.21 -7.27
N LYS A 124 -9.38 28.14 -8.06
CA LYS A 124 -9.36 26.74 -7.56
C LYS A 124 -8.11 26.45 -6.73
N LYS A 125 -6.94 26.97 -7.16
CA LYS A 125 -5.68 26.77 -6.45
C LYS A 125 -5.73 27.38 -5.04
N ASN A 126 -6.16 28.63 -4.89
CA ASN A 126 -6.23 29.27 -3.59
C ASN A 126 -7.28 28.61 -2.67
N ARG A 127 -8.41 28.17 -3.22
CA ARG A 127 -9.38 27.41 -2.43
C ARG A 127 -8.81 26.09 -1.89
N GLN A 128 -8.05 25.37 -2.73
CA GLN A 128 -7.38 24.15 -2.29
C GLN A 128 -6.32 24.44 -1.22
N LEU A 129 -5.45 25.43 -1.44
CA LEU A 129 -4.46 25.86 -0.46
C LEU A 129 -5.08 26.30 0.87
N GLY A 130 -6.24 26.97 0.83
CA GLY A 130 -7.01 27.32 2.02
C GLY A 130 -7.44 26.07 2.80
N THR A 131 -7.99 25.07 2.11
CA THR A 131 -8.39 23.81 2.71
C THR A 131 -7.18 23.06 3.31
N GLU A 132 -6.04 23.07 2.61
CA GLU A 132 -4.80 22.45 3.10
C GLU A 132 -4.25 23.21 4.32
N ALA A 133 -4.24 24.53 4.29
CA ALA A 133 -3.80 25.36 5.41
C ALA A 133 -4.65 25.10 6.66
N GLU A 134 -5.96 25.11 6.54
CA GLU A 134 -6.86 24.82 7.68
C GLU A 134 -6.66 23.41 8.24
N PHE A 135 -6.46 22.42 7.38
CA PHE A 135 -6.14 21.06 7.81
C PHE A 135 -4.82 21.02 8.61
N TRP A 136 -3.74 21.61 8.09
CA TRP A 136 -2.45 21.62 8.76
C TRP A 136 -2.47 22.40 10.06
N LYS A 137 -3.21 23.53 10.10
CA LYS A 137 -3.44 24.29 11.32
C LYS A 137 -4.15 23.47 12.40
N ALA A 138 -5.22 22.76 12.02
CA ALA A 138 -5.95 21.89 12.94
C ALA A 138 -5.03 20.77 13.49
N MET A 139 -4.18 20.18 12.65
CA MET A 139 -3.20 19.18 13.08
C MET A 139 -2.14 19.78 14.01
N ALA A 140 -1.64 20.98 13.73
CA ALA A 140 -0.64 21.65 14.55
C ALA A 140 -1.16 22.07 15.93
N LEU A 141 -2.45 22.39 16.03
CA LEU A 141 -3.13 22.76 17.28
C LEU A 141 -3.49 21.54 18.14
N MET A 142 -3.35 20.32 17.66
CA MET A 142 -3.59 19.13 18.47
C MET A 142 -2.71 19.13 19.73
N LYS A 143 -3.30 18.69 20.85
CA LYS A 143 -2.54 18.51 22.10
C LYS A 143 -1.48 17.43 21.88
N GLU A 144 -0.28 17.65 22.41
CA GLU A 144 0.77 16.62 22.43
C GLU A 144 0.28 15.39 23.22
N GLY A 145 0.62 14.20 22.73
CA GLY A 145 0.10 12.94 23.27
C GLY A 145 -1.28 12.54 22.73
N LYS A 146 -2.02 13.43 22.03
CA LYS A 146 -3.28 13.05 21.40
C LYS A 146 -3.05 11.92 20.39
N VAL A 147 -3.95 10.94 20.38
CA VAL A 147 -3.90 9.78 19.50
C VAL A 147 -4.59 10.06 18.17
N ILE A 148 -3.88 9.79 17.08
CA ILE A 148 -4.43 9.77 15.73
C ILE A 148 -4.58 8.30 15.33
N LYS A 149 -5.82 7.86 15.06
CA LYS A 149 -6.11 6.50 14.58
C LYS A 149 -5.89 6.40 13.08
N ILE A 150 -5.05 5.46 12.69
CA ILE A 150 -4.79 5.10 11.29
C ILE A 150 -5.63 3.85 10.97
N PRO A 151 -6.58 3.93 10.03
CA PRO A 151 -7.39 2.77 9.69
C PRO A 151 -6.53 1.72 8.97
N LYS A 152 -6.83 0.44 9.24
CA LYS A 152 -6.25 -0.67 8.50
C LYS A 152 -6.59 -0.55 7.02
N ARG A 153 -5.56 -0.64 6.19
CA ARG A 153 -5.64 -0.72 4.73
C ARG A 153 -4.67 -1.78 4.28
N GLN A 154 -5.06 -3.01 4.50
CA GLN A 154 -4.23 -4.16 4.15
C GLN A 154 -3.93 -4.13 2.64
N PHE A 155 -2.68 -4.33 2.26
CA PHE A 155 -2.25 -4.39 0.88
C PHE A 155 -1.36 -5.60 0.61
N LEU A 156 -0.88 -6.28 1.67
CA LEU A 156 -0.17 -7.55 1.61
C LEU A 156 -0.50 -8.42 2.83
N GLY A 157 -0.25 -9.72 2.72
CA GLY A 157 -0.47 -10.69 3.79
C GLY A 157 -1.47 -11.78 3.39
N MET A 158 -1.76 -12.69 4.31
CA MET A 158 -2.65 -13.81 4.08
C MET A 158 -4.14 -13.41 4.12
N SER A 159 -4.94 -14.06 3.31
CA SER A 159 -6.40 -14.03 3.31
C SER A 159 -6.95 -15.27 2.60
N PRO A 160 -8.26 -15.57 2.71
CA PRO A 160 -8.88 -16.66 1.96
C PRO A 160 -8.65 -16.59 0.46
N GLU A 161 -8.66 -15.38 -0.11
CA GLU A 161 -8.41 -15.17 -1.54
C GLU A 161 -6.97 -15.52 -1.93
N VAL A 162 -5.98 -15.14 -1.10
CA VAL A 162 -4.58 -15.53 -1.31
C VAL A 162 -4.42 -17.04 -1.23
N GLU A 163 -5.07 -17.70 -0.27
CA GLU A 163 -5.04 -19.16 -0.13
C GLU A 163 -5.65 -19.86 -1.34
N GLU A 164 -6.74 -19.33 -1.87
CA GLU A 164 -7.38 -19.86 -3.08
C GLU A 164 -6.52 -19.68 -4.33
N ASP A 165 -5.92 -18.51 -4.52
CA ASP A 165 -5.01 -18.25 -5.63
C ASP A 165 -3.77 -19.16 -5.57
N VAL A 166 -3.18 -19.33 -4.38
CA VAL A 166 -2.05 -20.25 -4.18
C VAL A 166 -2.46 -21.69 -4.51
N ARG A 167 -3.63 -22.14 -4.05
CA ARG A 167 -4.14 -23.48 -4.34
C ARG A 167 -4.32 -23.68 -5.84
N ARG A 168 -4.96 -22.74 -6.53
CA ARG A 168 -5.16 -22.78 -7.98
C ARG A 168 -3.83 -22.86 -8.73
N ILE A 169 -2.83 -22.06 -8.37
CA ILE A 169 -1.51 -22.09 -9.01
C ILE A 169 -0.83 -23.44 -8.79
N ILE A 170 -0.98 -24.05 -7.61
CA ILE A 170 -0.45 -25.39 -7.33
C ILE A 170 -1.14 -26.44 -8.21
N GLU A 171 -2.47 -26.42 -8.26
CA GLU A 171 -3.27 -27.39 -9.06
C GLU A 171 -2.94 -27.29 -10.56
N ASP A 172 -2.86 -26.08 -11.09
CA ASP A 172 -2.51 -25.84 -12.51
C ASP A 172 -1.11 -26.38 -12.85
N ASN A 173 -0.13 -26.14 -11.99
CA ASN A 173 1.24 -26.63 -12.16
C ASN A 173 1.33 -28.15 -12.06
N LEU A 174 0.61 -28.77 -11.11
CA LEU A 174 0.58 -30.23 -10.96
C LEU A 174 -0.12 -30.88 -12.14
N THR A 175 -1.25 -30.34 -12.58
CA THR A 175 -1.97 -30.83 -13.77
C THR A 175 -1.07 -30.79 -15.00
N SER A 176 -0.42 -29.65 -15.24
CA SER A 176 0.53 -29.50 -16.33
C SER A 176 1.70 -30.51 -16.26
N TYR A 177 2.21 -30.75 -15.06
CA TYR A 177 3.28 -31.73 -14.86
C TYR A 177 2.81 -33.17 -15.19
N PHE A 178 1.63 -33.58 -14.72
CA PHE A 178 1.12 -34.92 -14.98
C PHE A 178 0.71 -35.14 -16.44
N GLU A 179 0.21 -34.14 -17.10
CA GLU A 179 -0.23 -34.25 -18.48
C GLU A 179 0.95 -34.20 -19.50
N ASN A 180 1.93 -33.35 -19.24
CA ASN A 180 2.96 -33.03 -20.23
C ASN A 180 4.36 -33.55 -19.89
N ASP A 181 4.75 -33.51 -18.63
CA ASP A 181 6.11 -33.80 -18.18
C ASP A 181 6.24 -35.24 -17.62
N PHE A 182 5.15 -35.76 -17.02
CA PHE A 182 5.17 -37.12 -16.45
C PHE A 182 4.73 -38.15 -17.50
N LYS A 183 5.69 -38.67 -18.23
CA LYS A 183 5.44 -39.82 -19.11
C LYS A 183 5.49 -41.10 -18.30
N PHE A 184 4.34 -41.79 -18.18
CA PHE A 184 4.33 -43.17 -17.72
C PHE A 184 5.20 -43.99 -18.66
N LYS A 185 6.40 -44.36 -18.23
CA LYS A 185 7.24 -45.35 -18.91
C LYS A 185 6.86 -46.73 -18.42
#